data_061c953763fad2d97c2df931be7ea96a
#
_entry.id   061c953763fad2d97c2df931be7ea96a
#
_cell.length_a   1.000
_cell.length_b   1.000
_cell.length_c   1.000
_cell.angle_alpha   90.00
_cell.angle_beta   90.00
_cell.angle_gamma   90.00
#
_symmetry.space_group_name_H-M   'P 1'
#
loop_
_entity.id
_entity.type
_entity.pdbx_description
1 polymer ?
#
loop_
_entity_poly.entity_id
_entity_poly.type
_entity_poly.pdbx_seq_one_letter_code
_entity_poly.pdbx_strand_id
1 'polypeptide(L)'
;MARLRPDHPPRPLVLSGAPLPVVGRLRAYACGITPYDVTHLGHAATYLWTDAAVRVLAAEGTPVVLARNITDVDEALFAEAGRRGEHYDRLAALQKFSFDRTMTALGVRPPDHEPSARQHVPRVVELAVALLAGGHAYEVEGSVYGRTAAAAAGLDPERALELAAEYGDEPTDPRKQDPLDVAVWRGADAGGETGGAGGTPAWPSPWGPGRPGGHAECAAMVLDTFGGGVDLHTGGADLAYPHHACESLLAEAAVGVRPFARAWLQAGVVGLDGAKMAKSSGNLVLVDELLKIHSAAAIRLLCLHRSWADGWTFTTAGLDGAAATLDDLYAAAARADRSGPGGAASDEVQRALLDDLDVPRAVEIALETGGGAARHLLDVLALG
;
A
#
# COMPACT_ATOMS: atom_id res chain seq x y z
N MET A 1 -4.33 -24.98 0.65
CA MET A 1 -3.06 -25.43 1.25
C MET A 1 -2.08 -25.66 0.12
N ALA A 2 -1.12 -24.74 -0.08
CA ALA A 2 -0.04 -24.94 -1.04
C ALA A 2 0.77 -26.17 -0.63
N ARG A 3 0.96 -27.11 -1.58
CA ARG A 3 1.84 -28.26 -1.35
C ARG A 3 3.28 -27.72 -1.33
N LEU A 4 3.92 -27.74 -0.17
CA LEU A 4 5.36 -27.53 -0.05
C LEU A 4 6.05 -28.44 -1.08
N ARG A 5 6.87 -27.87 -1.96
CA ARG A 5 7.81 -28.64 -2.80
C ARG A 5 8.90 -29.18 -1.87
N PRO A 6 8.98 -30.50 -1.60
CA PRO A 6 9.85 -31.01 -0.54
C PRO A 6 11.36 -30.96 -0.84
N ASP A 7 11.76 -30.62 -2.05
CA ASP A 7 13.13 -30.90 -2.51
C ASP A 7 14.03 -29.67 -2.77
N HIS A 8 13.50 -28.44 -2.73
CA HIS A 8 14.29 -27.21 -2.94
C HIS A 8 13.84 -26.09 -2.03
N PRO A 9 14.79 -25.26 -1.51
CA PRO A 9 14.43 -24.07 -0.76
C PRO A 9 13.61 -23.11 -1.67
N PRO A 10 12.66 -22.31 -1.10
CA PRO A 10 11.94 -21.31 -1.86
C PRO A 10 12.88 -20.34 -2.57
N ARG A 11 12.60 -20.07 -3.84
CA ARG A 11 13.34 -19.05 -4.59
C ARG A 11 12.93 -17.66 -4.10
N PRO A 12 13.85 -16.69 -4.00
CA PRO A 12 13.51 -15.34 -3.61
C PRO A 12 12.71 -14.65 -4.71
N LEU A 13 11.78 -13.78 -4.31
CA LEU A 13 11.23 -12.76 -5.19
C LEU A 13 12.34 -11.75 -5.49
N VAL A 14 12.52 -11.40 -6.74
CA VAL A 14 13.37 -10.29 -7.18
C VAL A 14 12.48 -9.07 -7.38
N LEU A 15 12.86 -7.92 -6.85
CA LEU A 15 12.17 -6.64 -7.09
C LEU A 15 13.21 -5.60 -7.47
N SER A 16 12.99 -4.90 -8.58
CA SER A 16 13.93 -3.89 -9.12
C SER A 16 15.36 -4.42 -9.22
N GLY A 17 15.51 -5.68 -9.65
CA GLY A 17 16.81 -6.35 -9.82
C GLY A 17 17.46 -6.84 -8.53
N ALA A 18 16.86 -6.65 -7.36
CA ALA A 18 17.37 -7.09 -6.08
C ALA A 18 16.60 -8.30 -5.53
N PRO A 19 17.24 -9.42 -5.20
CA PRO A 19 16.57 -10.55 -4.58
C PRO A 19 16.18 -10.23 -3.14
N LEU A 20 14.98 -10.68 -2.73
CA LEU A 20 14.46 -10.60 -1.37
C LEU A 20 14.51 -11.98 -0.70
N PRO A 21 15.67 -12.39 -0.14
CA PRO A 21 15.78 -13.67 0.55
C PRO A 21 15.00 -13.65 1.86
N VAL A 22 14.31 -14.74 2.15
CA VAL A 22 13.47 -14.91 3.33
C VAL A 22 13.96 -16.08 4.17
N VAL A 23 14.03 -15.88 5.49
CA VAL A 23 14.26 -16.93 6.47
C VAL A 23 13.00 -17.09 7.32
N GLY A 24 12.36 -18.25 7.23
CA GLY A 24 11.11 -18.53 7.92
C GLY A 24 9.91 -17.93 7.22
N ARG A 25 9.41 -16.78 7.66
CA ARG A 25 8.25 -16.07 7.09
C ARG A 25 8.63 -14.67 6.63
N LEU A 26 7.99 -14.20 5.58
CA LEU A 26 8.12 -12.82 5.10
C LEU A 26 7.09 -11.94 5.83
N ARG A 27 7.53 -10.79 6.32
CA ARG A 27 6.69 -9.75 6.91
C ARG A 27 6.44 -8.69 5.85
N ALA A 28 5.19 -8.59 5.40
CA ALA A 28 4.76 -7.60 4.43
C ALA A 28 3.86 -6.55 5.11
N TYR A 29 4.09 -5.29 4.83
CA TYR A 29 3.22 -4.20 5.26
C TYR A 29 2.74 -3.43 4.04
N ALA A 30 1.43 -3.19 3.96
CA ALA A 30 0.82 -2.37 2.93
C ALA A 30 0.27 -1.09 3.56
N CYS A 31 0.71 0.07 3.07
CA CYS A 31 0.01 1.32 3.39
C CYS A 31 -1.45 1.19 2.97
N GLY A 32 -2.34 1.35 3.94
CA GLY A 32 -3.76 1.15 3.79
C GLY A 32 -4.49 2.38 3.28
N ILE A 33 -5.79 2.41 3.51
CA ILE A 33 -6.63 3.52 3.07
C ILE A 33 -6.84 4.54 4.19
N THR A 34 -7.03 5.80 3.79
CA THR A 34 -7.77 6.78 4.58
C THR A 34 -9.26 6.61 4.24
N PRO A 35 -10.09 6.11 5.17
CA PRO A 35 -11.44 5.67 4.84
C PRO A 35 -12.44 6.83 4.84
N TYR A 36 -12.32 7.75 3.90
CA TYR A 36 -13.23 8.89 3.77
C TYR A 36 -14.00 8.91 2.44
N ASP A 37 -13.61 8.09 1.47
CA ASP A 37 -14.21 8.09 0.14
C ASP A 37 -14.25 6.69 -0.52
N VAL A 38 -14.90 6.63 -1.70
CA VAL A 38 -15.11 5.41 -2.48
C VAL A 38 -13.81 4.84 -3.04
N THR A 39 -13.78 3.52 -3.23
CA THR A 39 -12.64 2.82 -3.83
C THR A 39 -12.62 3.00 -5.34
N HIS A 40 -11.59 3.66 -5.85
CA HIS A 40 -11.34 3.80 -7.28
C HIS A 40 -10.26 2.84 -7.78
N LEU A 41 -10.12 2.72 -9.09
CA LEU A 41 -9.20 1.78 -9.74
C LEU A 41 -7.73 1.99 -9.35
N GLY A 42 -7.32 3.22 -9.05
CA GLY A 42 -5.97 3.52 -8.54
C GLY A 42 -5.68 2.83 -7.21
N HIS A 43 -6.61 2.92 -6.24
CA HIS A 43 -6.49 2.17 -4.99
C HIS A 43 -6.46 0.67 -5.25
N ALA A 44 -7.38 0.16 -6.10
CA ALA A 44 -7.44 -1.26 -6.40
C ALA A 44 -6.13 -1.80 -6.99
N ALA A 45 -5.50 -1.06 -7.91
CA ALA A 45 -4.23 -1.46 -8.53
C ALA A 45 -3.12 -1.69 -7.50
N THR A 46 -2.97 -0.79 -6.51
CA THR A 46 -1.99 -0.94 -5.43
C THR A 46 -2.19 -2.23 -4.64
N TYR A 47 -3.44 -2.52 -4.23
CA TYR A 47 -3.73 -3.73 -3.44
C TYR A 47 -3.71 -5.00 -4.29
N LEU A 48 -4.01 -4.92 -5.58
CA LEU A 48 -3.87 -6.05 -6.51
C LEU A 48 -2.40 -6.44 -6.70
N TRP A 49 -1.48 -5.47 -6.80
CA TRP A 49 -0.05 -5.74 -6.85
C TRP A 49 0.49 -6.31 -5.54
N THR A 50 0.04 -5.79 -4.40
CA THR A 50 0.35 -6.37 -3.09
C THR A 50 -0.12 -7.83 -2.99
N ASP A 51 -1.37 -8.11 -3.39
CA ASP A 51 -1.95 -9.44 -3.40
C ASP A 51 -1.21 -10.39 -4.35
N ALA A 52 -0.82 -9.91 -5.54
CA ALA A 52 -0.03 -10.68 -6.49
C ALA A 52 1.33 -11.09 -5.92
N ALA A 53 2.08 -10.14 -5.31
CA ALA A 53 3.35 -10.43 -4.68
C ALA A 53 3.22 -11.49 -3.56
N VAL A 54 2.21 -11.34 -2.69
CA VAL A 54 1.93 -12.31 -1.62
C VAL A 54 1.58 -13.68 -2.17
N ARG A 55 0.77 -13.75 -3.24
CA ARG A 55 0.39 -15.02 -3.89
C ARG A 55 1.56 -15.70 -4.57
N VAL A 56 2.39 -14.94 -5.29
CA VAL A 56 3.60 -15.46 -5.95
C VAL A 56 4.57 -16.06 -4.93
N LEU A 57 4.80 -15.39 -3.81
CA LEU A 57 5.61 -15.89 -2.70
C LEU A 57 5.01 -17.14 -2.06
N ALA A 58 3.70 -17.14 -1.83
CA ALA A 58 2.98 -18.29 -1.26
C ALA A 58 3.01 -19.52 -2.22
N ALA A 59 2.90 -19.31 -3.53
CA ALA A 59 3.02 -20.37 -4.53
C ALA A 59 4.41 -21.00 -4.57
N GLU A 60 5.45 -20.23 -4.22
CA GLU A 60 6.82 -20.72 -4.07
C GLU A 60 7.05 -21.41 -2.71
N GLY A 61 6.07 -21.37 -1.80
CA GLY A 61 6.17 -21.99 -0.48
C GLY A 61 6.70 -21.05 0.62
N THR A 62 6.86 -19.77 0.33
CA THR A 62 7.25 -18.77 1.34
C THR A 62 6.03 -18.33 2.14
N PRO A 63 5.95 -18.57 3.45
CA PRO A 63 4.88 -18.06 4.29
C PRO A 63 4.96 -16.54 4.37
N VAL A 64 3.85 -15.84 4.16
CA VAL A 64 3.76 -14.38 4.26
C VAL A 64 2.79 -14.02 5.36
N VAL A 65 3.19 -13.07 6.23
CA VAL A 65 2.31 -12.36 7.17
C VAL A 65 2.13 -10.95 6.64
N LEU A 66 0.91 -10.61 6.24
CA LEU A 66 0.53 -9.33 5.69
C LEU A 66 -0.17 -8.47 6.74
N ALA A 67 0.34 -7.28 7.00
CA ALA A 67 -0.39 -6.22 7.67
C ALA A 67 -0.82 -5.16 6.66
N ARG A 68 -2.05 -4.62 6.82
CA ARG A 68 -2.55 -3.47 6.08
C ARG A 68 -3.23 -2.52 7.06
N ASN A 69 -2.74 -1.30 7.17
CA ASN A 69 -3.30 -0.36 8.12
C ASN A 69 -4.59 0.29 7.63
N ILE A 70 -5.27 0.93 8.58
CA ILE A 70 -6.37 1.86 8.34
C ILE A 70 -5.95 3.20 8.93
N THR A 71 -5.89 4.25 8.10
CA THR A 71 -5.59 5.62 8.53
C THR A 71 -6.90 6.31 8.89
N ASP A 72 -7.44 5.95 10.05
CA ASP A 72 -8.72 6.45 10.57
C ASP A 72 -8.56 7.68 11.51
N VAL A 73 -7.38 8.27 11.51
CA VAL A 73 -7.08 9.60 12.06
C VAL A 73 -6.41 10.41 10.96
N ASP A 74 -7.17 11.26 10.27
CA ASP A 74 -6.69 11.95 9.08
C ASP A 74 -7.52 13.22 8.83
N GLU A 75 -6.87 14.30 8.38
CA GLU A 75 -7.50 15.61 8.14
C GLU A 75 -8.60 15.52 7.06
N ALA A 76 -8.35 14.74 5.98
CA ALA A 76 -9.33 14.59 4.91
C ALA A 76 -10.58 13.84 5.39
N LEU A 77 -10.40 12.85 6.29
CA LEU A 77 -11.52 12.16 6.93
C LEU A 77 -12.33 13.11 7.82
N PHE A 78 -11.67 13.93 8.63
CA PHE A 78 -12.35 14.88 9.51
C PHE A 78 -13.09 15.96 8.71
N ALA A 79 -12.46 16.52 7.69
CA ALA A 79 -13.06 17.51 6.81
C ALA A 79 -14.30 16.96 6.09
N GLU A 80 -14.22 15.73 5.58
CA GLU A 80 -15.34 15.09 4.88
C GLU A 80 -16.49 14.76 5.84
N ALA A 81 -16.19 14.27 7.04
CA ALA A 81 -17.19 14.02 8.07
C ALA A 81 -17.91 15.32 8.48
N GLY A 82 -17.15 16.41 8.67
CA GLY A 82 -17.72 17.74 8.94
C GLY A 82 -18.63 18.25 7.81
N ARG A 83 -18.19 18.07 6.55
CA ARG A 83 -18.99 18.43 5.36
C ARG A 83 -20.31 17.65 5.28
N ARG A 84 -20.32 16.40 5.74
CA ARG A 84 -21.52 15.53 5.78
C ARG A 84 -22.38 15.73 7.03
N GLY A 85 -21.87 16.44 8.05
CA GLY A 85 -22.56 16.59 9.33
C GLY A 85 -22.64 15.28 10.11
N GLU A 86 -21.68 14.38 9.95
CA GLU A 86 -21.63 13.08 10.63
C GLU A 86 -20.32 12.89 11.42
N HIS A 87 -20.32 11.95 12.36
CA HIS A 87 -19.13 11.65 13.13
C HIS A 87 -18.11 10.88 12.28
N TYR A 88 -16.83 11.27 12.36
CA TYR A 88 -15.77 10.70 11.54
C TYR A 88 -15.61 9.18 11.71
N ASP A 89 -15.79 8.61 12.92
CA ASP A 89 -15.74 7.16 13.15
C ASP A 89 -16.81 6.41 12.34
N ARG A 90 -18.01 6.98 12.24
CA ARG A 90 -19.09 6.38 11.45
C ARG A 90 -18.75 6.40 9.97
N LEU A 91 -18.24 7.53 9.49
CA LEU A 91 -17.79 7.64 8.10
C LEU A 91 -16.67 6.63 7.82
N ALA A 92 -15.65 6.60 8.68
CA ALA A 92 -14.54 5.66 8.55
C ALA A 92 -15.01 4.20 8.51
N ALA A 93 -15.89 3.80 9.41
CA ALA A 93 -16.41 2.42 9.46
C ALA A 93 -17.19 2.06 8.18
N LEU A 94 -18.02 2.96 7.66
CA LEU A 94 -18.79 2.74 6.44
C LEU A 94 -17.88 2.64 5.21
N GLN A 95 -16.88 3.52 5.08
CA GLN A 95 -15.97 3.51 3.95
C GLN A 95 -15.03 2.31 4.00
N LYS A 96 -14.55 1.93 5.19
CA LYS A 96 -13.78 0.69 5.37
C LYS A 96 -14.60 -0.54 4.94
N PHE A 97 -15.84 -0.64 5.38
CA PHE A 97 -16.72 -1.74 4.98
C PHE A 97 -16.91 -1.80 3.45
N SER A 98 -17.13 -0.65 2.81
CA SER A 98 -17.24 -0.57 1.34
C SER A 98 -15.94 -1.00 0.66
N PHE A 99 -14.80 -0.54 1.15
CA PHE A 99 -13.49 -0.93 0.65
C PHE A 99 -13.25 -2.45 0.76
N ASP A 100 -13.49 -3.04 1.93
CA ASP A 100 -13.30 -4.48 2.13
C ASP A 100 -14.20 -5.32 1.23
N ARG A 101 -15.44 -4.89 1.02
CA ARG A 101 -16.38 -5.52 0.08
C ARG A 101 -15.83 -5.48 -1.35
N THR A 102 -15.32 -4.31 -1.80
CA THR A 102 -14.75 -4.14 -3.13
C THR A 102 -13.47 -4.99 -3.29
N MET A 103 -12.58 -5.00 -2.30
CA MET A 103 -11.38 -5.84 -2.32
C MET A 103 -11.72 -7.33 -2.35
N THR A 104 -12.71 -7.76 -1.57
CA THR A 104 -13.22 -9.14 -1.59
C THR A 104 -13.80 -9.50 -2.96
N ALA A 105 -14.58 -8.61 -3.57
CA ALA A 105 -15.14 -8.81 -4.90
C ALA A 105 -14.05 -8.94 -5.98
N LEU A 106 -12.92 -8.22 -5.83
CA LEU A 106 -11.75 -8.37 -6.68
C LEU A 106 -10.89 -9.61 -6.35
N GLY A 107 -11.23 -10.41 -5.34
CA GLY A 107 -10.45 -11.57 -4.93
C GLY A 107 -9.13 -11.24 -4.21
N VAL A 108 -8.99 -10.02 -3.71
CA VAL A 108 -7.84 -9.63 -2.86
C VAL A 108 -7.94 -10.34 -1.51
N ARG A 109 -6.86 -10.95 -1.07
CA ARG A 109 -6.80 -11.64 0.23
C ARG A 109 -6.92 -10.63 1.38
N PRO A 110 -7.68 -10.94 2.44
CA PRO A 110 -7.65 -10.13 3.64
C PRO A 110 -6.25 -10.16 4.27
N PRO A 111 -5.80 -9.08 4.93
CA PRO A 111 -4.55 -9.08 5.67
C PRO A 111 -4.65 -9.96 6.93
N ASP A 112 -3.50 -10.42 7.44
CA ASP A 112 -3.42 -11.14 8.71
C ASP A 112 -3.55 -10.18 9.91
N HIS A 113 -3.07 -8.94 9.75
CA HIS A 113 -3.19 -7.85 10.73
C HIS A 113 -3.76 -6.60 10.07
N GLU A 114 -4.63 -5.90 10.77
CA GLU A 114 -5.22 -4.65 10.27
C GLU A 114 -5.17 -3.57 11.39
N PRO A 115 -3.97 -3.02 11.66
CA PRO A 115 -3.81 -1.96 12.65
C PRO A 115 -4.53 -0.68 12.20
N SER A 116 -5.22 0.02 13.13
CA SER A 116 -5.80 1.32 12.87
C SER A 116 -5.04 2.43 13.57
N ALA A 117 -4.91 3.59 12.94
CA ALA A 117 -4.21 4.75 13.48
C ALA A 117 -4.78 5.15 14.84
N ARG A 118 -6.10 5.17 14.97
CA ARG A 118 -6.80 5.51 16.21
C ARG A 118 -6.43 4.60 17.39
N GLN A 119 -6.30 3.30 17.16
CA GLN A 119 -5.91 2.35 18.19
C GLN A 119 -4.43 2.48 18.57
N HIS A 120 -3.62 3.03 17.65
CA HIS A 120 -2.18 3.19 17.82
C HIS A 120 -1.74 4.59 18.24
N VAL A 121 -2.67 5.51 18.54
CA VAL A 121 -2.32 6.84 19.07
C VAL A 121 -1.37 6.77 20.28
N PRO A 122 -1.54 5.87 21.28
CA PRO A 122 -0.56 5.74 22.35
C PRO A 122 0.84 5.32 21.86
N ARG A 123 0.93 4.51 20.81
CA ARG A 123 2.21 4.09 20.20
C ARG A 123 2.90 5.25 19.47
N VAL A 124 2.12 6.14 18.85
CA VAL A 124 2.69 7.38 18.28
C VAL A 124 3.25 8.29 19.37
N VAL A 125 2.60 8.39 20.52
CA VAL A 125 3.14 9.13 21.68
C VAL A 125 4.45 8.49 22.16
N GLU A 126 4.52 7.15 22.28
CA GLU A 126 5.75 6.44 22.64
C GLU A 126 6.87 6.66 21.60
N LEU A 127 6.54 6.62 20.31
CA LEU A 127 7.45 6.94 19.21
C LEU A 127 8.01 8.37 19.34
N ALA A 128 7.15 9.35 19.59
CA ALA A 128 7.56 10.74 19.78
C ALA A 128 8.50 10.91 20.99
N VAL A 129 8.20 10.24 22.11
CA VAL A 129 9.08 10.23 23.29
C VAL A 129 10.46 9.63 22.95
N ALA A 130 10.50 8.51 22.23
CA ALA A 130 11.76 7.87 21.82
C ALA A 130 12.58 8.78 20.89
N LEU A 131 11.94 9.42 19.90
CA LEU A 131 12.58 10.36 18.98
C LEU A 131 13.14 11.59 19.71
N LEU A 132 12.40 12.16 20.65
CA LEU A 132 12.86 13.28 21.48
C LEU A 132 14.07 12.87 22.33
N ALA A 133 14.01 11.73 23.00
CA ALA A 133 15.11 11.23 23.81
C ALA A 133 16.38 10.93 22.99
N GLY A 134 16.23 10.50 21.75
CA GLY A 134 17.31 10.27 20.79
C GLY A 134 17.84 11.51 20.10
N GLY A 135 17.22 12.69 20.30
CA GLY A 135 17.59 13.94 19.60
C GLY A 135 17.15 13.98 18.13
N HIS A 136 16.26 13.04 17.73
CA HIS A 136 15.71 12.95 16.37
C HIS A 136 14.40 13.72 16.17
N ALA A 137 13.92 14.36 17.23
CA ALA A 137 12.75 15.24 17.21
C ALA A 137 12.95 16.42 18.15
N TYR A 138 12.06 17.39 18.07
CA TYR A 138 12.00 18.55 18.98
C TYR A 138 10.54 18.93 19.24
N GLU A 139 10.29 19.51 20.41
CA GLU A 139 8.96 19.98 20.81
C GLU A 139 8.89 21.51 20.69
N VAL A 140 7.79 22.00 20.14
CA VAL A 140 7.46 23.43 20.06
C VAL A 140 5.96 23.61 20.24
N GLU A 141 5.56 24.38 21.25
CA GLU A 141 4.17 24.79 21.49
C GLU A 141 3.19 23.60 21.50
N GLY A 142 3.57 22.51 22.16
CA GLY A 142 2.74 21.31 22.28
C GLY A 142 2.74 20.40 21.06
N SER A 143 3.45 20.73 19.99
CA SER A 143 3.69 19.91 18.83
C SER A 143 5.07 19.26 18.87
N VAL A 144 5.21 18.05 18.32
CA VAL A 144 6.51 17.37 18.19
C VAL A 144 6.80 17.16 16.71
N TYR A 145 7.94 17.68 16.26
CA TYR A 145 8.43 17.55 14.88
C TYR A 145 9.61 16.60 14.81
N GLY A 146 9.56 15.62 13.90
CA GLY A 146 10.67 14.74 13.57
C GLY A 146 11.64 15.44 12.61
N ARG A 147 12.94 15.23 12.79
CA ARG A 147 14.00 15.75 11.91
C ARG A 147 14.07 14.88 10.64
N THR A 148 13.25 15.20 9.67
CA THR A 148 13.06 14.37 8.47
C THR A 148 13.54 15.01 7.17
N ALA A 149 14.17 16.16 7.20
CA ALA A 149 14.70 16.83 5.99
C ALA A 149 15.58 15.92 5.12
N ALA A 150 16.30 14.97 5.72
CA ALA A 150 17.11 13.99 5.00
C ALA A 150 16.26 13.00 4.14
N ALA A 151 14.94 12.88 4.36
CA ALA A 151 14.04 12.08 3.54
C ALA A 151 13.95 12.59 2.10
N ALA A 152 14.19 13.88 1.88
CA ALA A 152 14.20 14.50 0.56
C ALA A 152 15.54 14.34 -0.19
N ALA A 153 16.50 13.58 0.35
CA ALA A 153 17.80 13.43 -0.26
C ALA A 153 17.70 12.93 -1.72
N GLY A 154 18.27 13.67 -2.64
CA GLY A 154 18.22 13.37 -4.08
C GLY A 154 17.03 13.98 -4.84
N LEU A 155 16.09 14.62 -4.14
CA LEU A 155 15.03 15.41 -4.78
C LEU A 155 15.49 16.84 -5.00
N ASP A 156 14.91 17.49 -6.01
CA ASP A 156 15.00 18.94 -6.14
C ASP A 156 14.32 19.61 -4.94
N PRO A 157 14.95 20.63 -4.30
CA PRO A 157 14.41 21.23 -3.09
C PRO A 157 13.02 21.88 -3.25
N GLU A 158 12.76 22.55 -4.38
CA GLU A 158 11.43 23.14 -4.66
C GLU A 158 10.39 22.05 -4.81
N ARG A 159 10.72 20.99 -5.54
CA ARG A 159 9.85 19.82 -5.71
C ARG A 159 9.56 19.08 -4.40
N ALA A 160 10.57 18.99 -3.51
CA ALA A 160 10.38 18.40 -2.19
C ALA A 160 9.38 19.20 -1.34
N LEU A 161 9.47 20.52 -1.36
CA LEU A 161 8.53 21.41 -0.67
C LEU A 161 7.12 21.35 -1.25
N GLU A 162 6.99 21.32 -2.58
CA GLU A 162 5.70 21.16 -3.24
C GLU A 162 5.02 19.85 -2.83
N LEU A 163 5.76 18.73 -2.88
CA LEU A 163 5.24 17.42 -2.48
C LEU A 163 4.85 17.41 -0.98
N ALA A 164 5.69 17.94 -0.12
CA ALA A 164 5.38 18.06 1.31
C ALA A 164 4.07 18.84 1.54
N ALA A 165 3.88 19.96 0.83
CA ALA A 165 2.65 20.75 0.91
C ALA A 165 1.44 19.99 0.33
N GLU A 166 1.59 19.30 -0.80
CA GLU A 166 0.54 18.51 -1.45
C GLU A 166 0.00 17.41 -0.50
N TYR A 167 0.90 16.81 0.28
CA TYR A 167 0.57 15.73 1.22
C TYR A 167 0.32 16.20 2.66
N GLY A 168 0.16 17.51 2.89
CA GLY A 168 -0.31 18.07 4.15
C GLY A 168 0.73 18.24 5.25
N ASP A 169 2.02 18.30 4.89
CA ASP A 169 3.12 18.50 5.87
C ASP A 169 3.37 19.95 6.27
N GLU A 170 2.64 20.90 5.74
CA GLU A 170 2.72 22.32 6.11
C GLU A 170 4.17 22.88 6.14
N PRO A 171 4.89 22.96 5.00
CA PRO A 171 6.28 23.44 4.99
C PRO A 171 6.46 24.89 5.48
N THR A 172 5.39 25.66 5.47
CA THR A 172 5.39 27.07 5.91
C THR A 172 5.08 27.27 7.39
N ASP A 173 4.89 26.19 8.16
CA ASP A 173 4.67 26.29 9.62
C ASP A 173 5.89 26.92 10.30
N PRO A 174 5.76 28.11 10.94
CA PRO A 174 6.89 28.83 11.54
C PRO A 174 7.49 28.13 12.75
N ARG A 175 6.84 27.12 13.31
CA ARG A 175 7.36 26.32 14.43
C ARG A 175 8.42 25.31 14.01
N LYS A 176 8.51 24.99 12.72
CA LYS A 176 9.48 24.04 12.18
C LYS A 176 10.89 24.63 12.13
N GLN A 177 11.89 23.81 12.50
CA GLN A 177 13.31 24.17 12.36
C GLN A 177 13.78 24.00 10.91
N ASP A 178 13.23 23.02 10.20
CA ASP A 178 13.39 22.83 8.76
C ASP A 178 11.99 22.64 8.12
N PRO A 179 11.71 23.29 6.99
CA PRO A 179 10.40 23.16 6.30
C PRO A 179 9.99 21.72 6.00
N LEU A 180 10.95 20.81 5.84
CA LEU A 180 10.73 19.40 5.54
C LEU A 180 10.68 18.48 6.78
N ASP A 181 10.76 19.05 7.98
CA ASP A 181 10.47 18.31 9.20
C ASP A 181 8.98 18.00 9.28
N VAL A 182 8.62 16.76 9.63
CA VAL A 182 7.21 16.35 9.67
C VAL A 182 6.68 16.30 11.10
N ALA A 183 5.42 16.62 11.28
CA ALA A 183 4.78 16.45 12.58
C ALA A 183 4.69 14.97 12.95
N VAL A 184 5.25 14.61 14.10
CA VAL A 184 5.02 13.33 14.78
C VAL A 184 3.78 13.43 15.65
N TRP A 185 3.62 14.60 16.30
CA TRP A 185 2.46 14.96 17.09
C TRP A 185 2.06 16.42 16.79
N ARG A 186 0.79 16.62 16.47
CA ARG A 186 0.22 17.96 16.27
C ARG A 186 -0.54 18.37 17.53
N GLY A 187 -0.06 19.39 18.24
CA GLY A 187 -0.77 19.99 19.38
C GLY A 187 -2.12 20.54 18.93
N ALA A 188 -3.14 20.38 19.74
CA ALA A 188 -4.44 21.01 19.49
C ALA A 188 -4.34 22.52 19.74
N ASP A 189 -4.89 23.32 18.82
CA ASP A 189 -5.01 24.77 19.02
C ASP A 189 -5.85 25.07 20.26
N ALA A 190 -5.46 26.11 20.99
CA ALA A 190 -6.20 26.60 22.16
C ALA A 190 -7.59 27.12 21.72
N GLY A 191 -8.59 26.26 21.71
CA GLY A 191 -9.95 26.56 21.27
C GLY A 191 -10.57 25.51 20.35
N GLY A 192 -9.80 24.48 19.96
CA GLY A 192 -10.34 23.35 19.19
C GLY A 192 -11.40 22.60 19.99
N GLU A 193 -12.63 22.55 19.49
CA GLU A 193 -13.71 21.77 20.12
C GLU A 193 -13.35 20.29 20.13
N THR A 194 -13.06 19.77 21.31
CA THR A 194 -12.86 18.34 21.52
C THR A 194 -14.20 17.62 21.43
N GLY A 195 -14.48 16.96 20.29
CA GLY A 195 -15.44 15.85 20.29
C GLY A 195 -16.92 16.15 20.03
N GLY A 196 -17.27 17.23 19.31
CA GLY A 196 -18.62 17.39 18.73
C GLY A 196 -18.79 16.71 17.37
N ALA A 197 -20.01 16.52 16.87
CA ALA A 197 -20.26 16.11 15.50
C ALA A 197 -19.60 17.12 14.53
N GLY A 198 -18.50 16.73 13.88
CA GLY A 198 -17.70 17.60 12.98
C GLY A 198 -16.48 18.28 13.62
N GLY A 199 -16.19 18.06 14.91
CA GLY A 199 -14.97 18.56 15.56
C GLY A 199 -13.77 17.65 15.28
N THR A 200 -12.57 18.24 15.17
CA THR A 200 -11.32 17.48 15.05
C THR A 200 -11.00 16.80 16.39
N PRO A 201 -10.81 15.49 16.42
CA PRO A 201 -10.52 14.79 17.67
C PRO A 201 -9.12 15.14 18.20
N ALA A 202 -8.97 15.11 19.52
CA ALA A 202 -7.70 15.26 20.18
C ALA A 202 -7.53 14.21 21.29
N TRP A 203 -6.31 13.71 21.44
CA TRP A 203 -5.92 12.73 22.45
C TRP A 203 -4.94 13.33 23.43
N PRO A 204 -4.88 12.83 24.68
CA PRO A 204 -3.90 13.28 25.65
C PRO A 204 -2.47 12.88 25.26
N SER A 205 -1.53 13.76 25.53
CA SER A 205 -0.10 13.48 25.41
C SER A 205 0.70 14.22 26.50
N PRO A 206 2.00 13.92 26.68
CA PRO A 206 2.88 14.67 27.59
C PRO A 206 3.00 16.17 27.23
N TRP A 207 2.73 16.54 25.98
CA TRP A 207 2.82 17.91 25.45
C TRP A 207 1.48 18.63 25.40
N GLY A 208 0.42 18.02 25.92
CA GLY A 208 -0.94 18.50 25.87
C GLY A 208 -1.82 17.71 24.91
N PRO A 209 -3.11 18.10 24.80
CA PRO A 209 -4.01 17.47 23.84
C PRO A 209 -3.53 17.71 22.40
N GLY A 210 -3.76 16.70 21.54
CA GLY A 210 -3.34 16.79 20.16
C GLY A 210 -3.69 15.52 19.39
N ARG A 211 -3.07 15.34 18.22
CA ARG A 211 -3.26 14.18 17.35
C ARG A 211 -1.96 13.75 16.68
N PRO A 212 -1.85 12.48 16.25
CA PRO A 212 -0.67 11.98 15.54
C PRO A 212 -0.49 12.66 14.18
N GLY A 213 0.73 12.70 13.69
CA GLY A 213 1.04 12.98 12.29
C GLY A 213 0.98 11.72 11.43
N GLY A 214 0.48 11.81 10.20
CA GLY A 214 0.18 10.64 9.36
C GLY A 214 1.38 9.73 9.06
N HIS A 215 2.59 10.28 8.93
CA HIS A 215 3.80 9.45 8.72
C HIS A 215 4.20 8.70 9.99
N ALA A 216 4.02 9.32 11.16
CA ALA A 216 4.29 8.70 12.45
C ALA A 216 3.28 7.58 12.78
N GLU A 217 2.04 7.69 12.30
CA GLU A 217 1.04 6.64 12.45
C GLU A 217 1.49 5.33 11.82
N CYS A 218 1.91 5.36 10.55
CA CYS A 218 2.40 4.17 9.85
C CYS A 218 3.68 3.63 10.51
N ALA A 219 4.64 4.49 10.83
CA ALA A 219 5.84 4.08 11.55
C ALA A 219 5.52 3.37 12.86
N ALA A 220 4.62 3.91 13.67
CA ALA A 220 4.21 3.31 14.94
C ALA A 220 3.46 1.98 14.74
N MET A 221 2.55 1.90 13.75
CA MET A 221 1.81 0.68 13.45
C MET A 221 2.72 -0.44 12.94
N VAL A 222 3.72 -0.14 12.09
CA VAL A 222 4.71 -1.13 11.66
C VAL A 222 5.56 -1.61 12.83
N LEU A 223 6.06 -0.69 13.65
CA LEU A 223 6.89 -1.04 14.80
C LEU A 223 6.13 -1.87 15.84
N ASP A 224 4.86 -1.57 16.09
CA ASP A 224 4.03 -2.35 17.02
C ASP A 224 3.71 -3.75 16.46
N THR A 225 3.47 -3.85 15.14
CA THR A 225 3.08 -5.13 14.50
C THR A 225 4.28 -6.05 14.27
N PHE A 226 5.41 -5.52 13.83
CA PHE A 226 6.55 -6.31 13.33
C PHE A 226 7.88 -6.05 14.05
N GLY A 227 7.94 -5.08 14.93
CA GLY A 227 9.18 -4.70 15.62
C GLY A 227 10.04 -3.74 14.79
N GLY A 228 11.31 -4.08 14.57
CA GLY A 228 12.29 -3.14 14.00
C GLY A 228 12.19 -2.83 12.51
N GLY A 229 11.31 -3.50 11.76
CA GLY A 229 11.14 -3.27 10.32
C GLY A 229 10.47 -4.44 9.60
N VAL A 230 10.31 -4.31 8.29
CA VAL A 230 9.60 -5.27 7.42
C VAL A 230 10.48 -5.80 6.30
N ASP A 231 10.10 -6.95 5.73
CA ASP A 231 10.82 -7.52 4.60
C ASP A 231 10.35 -6.88 3.28
N LEU A 232 9.03 -6.65 3.15
CA LEU A 232 8.41 -6.00 2.00
C LEU A 232 7.44 -4.92 2.46
N HIS A 233 7.65 -3.68 2.00
CA HIS A 233 6.69 -2.59 2.18
C HIS A 233 6.02 -2.26 0.86
N THR A 234 4.69 -2.11 0.85
CA THR A 234 3.93 -1.85 -0.37
C THR A 234 3.05 -0.62 -0.24
N GLY A 235 2.81 0.07 -1.36
CA GLY A 235 1.94 1.24 -1.43
C GLY A 235 1.87 1.79 -2.84
N GLY A 236 1.23 2.93 -3.05
CA GLY A 236 1.28 3.66 -4.29
C GLY A 236 2.63 4.35 -4.50
N ALA A 237 3.07 4.53 -5.74
CA ALA A 237 4.30 5.24 -6.06
C ALA A 237 4.27 6.72 -5.62
N ASP A 238 3.08 7.29 -5.52
CA ASP A 238 2.84 8.63 -5.01
C ASP A 238 3.11 8.78 -3.50
N LEU A 239 3.18 7.67 -2.76
CA LEU A 239 3.57 7.65 -1.34
C LEU A 239 5.09 7.61 -1.12
N ALA A 240 5.90 7.42 -2.17
CA ALA A 240 7.35 7.27 -2.04
C ALA A 240 7.98 8.42 -1.24
N TYR A 241 7.59 9.65 -1.58
CA TYR A 241 7.91 10.85 -0.84
C TYR A 241 6.67 11.77 -0.81
N PRO A 242 6.35 12.37 0.36
CA PRO A 242 7.10 12.34 1.62
C PRO A 242 6.84 11.10 2.49
N HIS A 243 5.74 10.36 2.28
CA HIS A 243 5.20 9.41 3.27
C HIS A 243 6.17 8.29 3.62
N HIS A 244 6.53 7.42 2.67
CA HIS A 244 7.39 6.27 2.94
C HIS A 244 8.81 6.68 3.38
N ALA A 245 9.34 7.76 2.82
CA ALA A 245 10.65 8.26 3.17
C ALA A 245 10.68 8.79 4.62
N CYS A 246 9.70 9.59 5.02
CA CYS A 246 9.60 10.11 6.39
C CYS A 246 9.26 9.01 7.40
N GLU A 247 8.34 8.09 7.07
CA GLU A 247 8.02 6.90 7.87
C GLU A 247 9.28 6.11 8.19
N SER A 248 10.10 5.82 7.16
CA SER A 248 11.35 5.08 7.32
C SER A 248 12.32 5.79 8.27
N LEU A 249 12.54 7.09 8.07
CA LEU A 249 13.46 7.85 8.93
C LEU A 249 12.99 7.89 10.38
N LEU A 250 11.70 8.09 10.63
CA LEU A 250 11.13 8.10 11.97
C LEU A 250 11.30 6.74 12.66
N ALA A 251 10.94 5.65 11.96
CA ALA A 251 11.07 4.31 12.51
C ALA A 251 12.53 3.92 12.78
N GLU A 252 13.44 4.16 11.80
CA GLU A 252 14.86 3.87 11.94
C GLU A 252 15.53 4.67 13.06
N ALA A 253 15.15 5.96 13.20
CA ALA A 253 15.66 6.82 14.25
C ALA A 253 15.21 6.37 15.64
N ALA A 254 13.97 5.89 15.77
CA ALA A 254 13.41 5.47 17.05
C ALA A 254 14.02 4.16 17.57
N VAL A 255 14.28 3.18 16.68
CA VAL A 255 14.69 1.83 17.11
C VAL A 255 16.13 1.48 16.73
N GLY A 256 16.82 2.28 15.92
CA GLY A 256 18.19 2.05 15.48
C GLY A 256 18.37 0.88 14.51
N VAL A 257 17.29 0.34 13.94
CA VAL A 257 17.33 -0.79 12.99
C VAL A 257 17.22 -0.25 11.57
N ARG A 258 18.15 -0.65 10.70
CA ARG A 258 18.22 -0.25 9.28
C ARG A 258 18.49 -1.46 8.38
N PRO A 259 17.91 -1.51 7.17
CA PRO A 259 16.87 -0.62 6.67
C PRO A 259 15.51 -0.92 7.33
N PHE A 260 14.62 0.07 7.36
CA PHE A 260 13.23 -0.08 7.82
C PHE A 260 12.46 -1.09 6.96
N ALA A 261 12.56 -0.99 5.65
CA ALA A 261 12.02 -1.97 4.70
C ALA A 261 13.16 -2.52 3.81
N ARG A 262 13.21 -3.84 3.65
CA ARG A 262 14.24 -4.50 2.83
C ARG A 262 13.95 -4.40 1.33
N ALA A 263 12.67 -4.35 0.97
CA ALA A 263 12.22 -4.12 -0.39
C ALA A 263 10.95 -3.26 -0.39
N TRP A 264 10.77 -2.48 -1.45
CA TRP A 264 9.63 -1.62 -1.70
C TRP A 264 8.92 -2.05 -2.97
N LEU A 265 7.59 -2.17 -2.91
CA LEU A 265 6.72 -2.30 -4.07
C LEU A 265 5.82 -1.08 -4.10
N GLN A 266 6.19 -0.10 -4.91
CA GLN A 266 5.48 1.18 -5.05
C GLN A 266 4.75 1.19 -6.39
N ALA A 267 3.50 0.72 -6.37
CA ALA A 267 2.69 0.52 -7.57
C ALA A 267 2.46 1.83 -8.32
N GLY A 268 2.69 1.81 -9.63
CA GLY A 268 2.56 2.95 -10.50
C GLY A 268 1.16 3.58 -10.46
N VAL A 269 1.13 4.89 -10.57
CA VAL A 269 -0.11 5.69 -10.47
C VAL A 269 -1.02 5.41 -11.65
N VAL A 270 -2.33 5.23 -11.40
CA VAL A 270 -3.34 5.08 -12.43
C VAL A 270 -3.96 6.42 -12.77
N GLY A 271 -3.87 6.80 -14.03
CA GLY A 271 -4.47 8.02 -14.57
C GLY A 271 -5.77 7.77 -15.35
N LEU A 272 -6.50 8.86 -15.59
CA LEU A 272 -7.62 8.94 -16.51
C LEU A 272 -7.49 10.25 -17.31
N ASP A 273 -7.63 10.17 -18.62
CA ASP A 273 -7.57 11.33 -19.52
C ASP A 273 -6.30 12.19 -19.36
N GLY A 274 -5.15 11.54 -19.10
CA GLY A 274 -3.85 12.21 -18.96
C GLY A 274 -3.57 12.82 -17.58
N ALA A 275 -4.47 12.68 -16.61
CA ALA A 275 -4.29 13.15 -15.24
C ALA A 275 -4.39 11.99 -14.22
N LYS A 276 -3.70 12.12 -13.09
CA LYS A 276 -3.87 11.21 -11.94
C LYS A 276 -5.34 11.18 -11.53
N MET A 277 -5.87 9.98 -11.24
CA MET A 277 -7.20 9.87 -10.61
C MET A 277 -7.17 10.53 -9.24
N ALA A 278 -7.98 11.56 -9.07
CA ALA A 278 -8.13 12.24 -7.79
C ALA A 278 -9.58 12.68 -7.59
N LYS A 279 -10.05 12.63 -6.34
CA LYS A 279 -11.40 13.09 -5.98
C LYS A 279 -11.60 14.57 -6.31
N SER A 280 -10.58 15.39 -6.04
CA SER A 280 -10.61 16.83 -6.32
C SER A 280 -10.85 17.16 -7.79
N SER A 281 -10.42 16.27 -8.69
CA SER A 281 -10.61 16.40 -10.14
C SER A 281 -11.92 15.77 -10.64
N GLY A 282 -12.59 14.96 -9.83
CA GLY A 282 -13.80 14.21 -10.20
C GLY A 282 -13.58 13.15 -11.29
N ASN A 283 -12.33 12.83 -11.62
CA ASN A 283 -11.93 11.88 -12.66
C ASN A 283 -11.69 10.47 -12.12
N LEU A 284 -12.65 9.92 -11.37
CA LEU A 284 -12.51 8.60 -10.75
C LEU A 284 -13.14 7.50 -11.61
N VAL A 285 -12.43 6.39 -11.75
CA VAL A 285 -12.98 5.12 -12.25
C VAL A 285 -13.30 4.25 -11.05
N LEU A 286 -14.60 4.07 -10.78
CA LEU A 286 -15.07 3.32 -9.62
C LEU A 286 -15.04 1.82 -9.91
N VAL A 287 -14.44 1.04 -9.03
CA VAL A 287 -14.34 -0.42 -9.18
C VAL A 287 -15.72 -1.07 -9.19
N ASP A 288 -16.64 -0.62 -8.34
CA ASP A 288 -18.00 -1.14 -8.29
C ASP A 288 -18.78 -0.95 -9.61
N GLU A 289 -18.46 0.11 -10.39
CA GLU A 289 -19.04 0.31 -11.72
C GLU A 289 -18.42 -0.64 -12.75
N LEU A 290 -17.10 -0.86 -12.68
CA LEU A 290 -16.43 -1.82 -13.56
C LEU A 290 -16.93 -3.25 -13.34
N LEU A 291 -17.17 -3.64 -12.09
CA LEU A 291 -17.69 -4.96 -11.73
C LEU A 291 -19.12 -5.24 -12.23
N LYS A 292 -19.87 -4.22 -12.67
CA LYS A 292 -21.19 -4.40 -13.30
C LYS A 292 -21.10 -4.87 -14.75
N ILE A 293 -19.96 -4.61 -15.40
CA ILE A 293 -19.78 -4.83 -16.84
C ILE A 293 -18.66 -5.81 -17.18
N HIS A 294 -17.72 -6.01 -16.28
CA HIS A 294 -16.59 -6.94 -16.45
C HIS A 294 -16.39 -7.81 -15.22
N SER A 295 -15.79 -8.98 -15.43
CA SER A 295 -15.42 -9.88 -14.33
C SER A 295 -14.30 -9.29 -13.47
N ALA A 296 -14.26 -9.71 -12.20
CA ALA A 296 -13.15 -9.36 -11.30
C ALA A 296 -11.79 -9.80 -11.88
N ALA A 297 -11.74 -10.96 -12.52
CA ALA A 297 -10.53 -11.49 -13.16
C ALA A 297 -10.04 -10.59 -14.31
N ALA A 298 -10.94 -10.02 -15.12
CA ALA A 298 -10.58 -9.09 -16.18
C ALA A 298 -10.01 -7.77 -15.61
N ILE A 299 -10.63 -7.25 -14.54
CA ILE A 299 -10.13 -6.04 -13.84
C ILE A 299 -8.76 -6.31 -13.19
N ARG A 300 -8.58 -7.49 -12.57
CA ARG A 300 -7.29 -7.91 -12.03
C ARG A 300 -6.23 -7.98 -13.13
N LEU A 301 -6.54 -8.65 -14.25
CA LEU A 301 -5.60 -8.77 -15.36
C LEU A 301 -5.28 -7.41 -15.98
N LEU A 302 -6.25 -6.51 -16.12
CA LEU A 302 -6.01 -5.14 -16.56
C LEU A 302 -4.94 -4.46 -15.68
N CYS A 303 -5.02 -4.59 -14.35
CA CYS A 303 -4.07 -3.95 -13.44
C CYS A 303 -2.71 -4.64 -13.43
N LEU A 304 -2.66 -5.97 -13.59
CA LEU A 304 -1.44 -6.77 -13.41
C LEU A 304 -0.68 -7.05 -14.72
N HIS A 305 -1.30 -6.96 -15.89
CA HIS A 305 -0.66 -7.27 -17.19
C HIS A 305 0.22 -6.12 -17.68
N ARG A 306 1.17 -5.70 -16.85
CA ARG A 306 2.13 -4.59 -17.08
C ARG A 306 3.28 -4.65 -16.07
N SER A 307 4.23 -3.72 -16.12
CA SER A 307 5.17 -3.47 -15.02
C SER A 307 4.42 -2.84 -13.84
N TRP A 308 4.72 -3.29 -12.63
CA TRP A 308 4.10 -2.77 -11.41
C TRP A 308 4.56 -1.33 -11.10
N ALA A 309 5.77 -0.95 -11.50
CA ALA A 309 6.37 0.35 -11.20
C ALA A 309 5.88 1.47 -12.14
N ASP A 310 5.36 1.10 -13.33
CA ASP A 310 5.01 2.08 -14.35
C ASP A 310 3.61 2.66 -14.11
N GLY A 311 3.51 3.99 -14.13
CA GLY A 311 2.22 4.68 -14.19
C GLY A 311 1.52 4.40 -15.51
N TRP A 312 0.19 4.33 -15.49
CA TRP A 312 -0.59 4.05 -16.68
C TRP A 312 -1.95 4.76 -16.70
N THR A 313 -2.55 4.88 -17.88
CA THR A 313 -3.85 5.52 -18.05
C THR A 313 -4.92 4.47 -18.32
N PHE A 314 -6.01 4.52 -17.57
CA PHE A 314 -7.18 3.67 -17.81
C PHE A 314 -7.85 4.03 -19.13
N THR A 315 -8.25 3.00 -19.87
CA THR A 315 -9.14 3.11 -21.03
C THR A 315 -10.11 1.94 -21.04
N THR A 316 -11.32 2.15 -21.54
CA THR A 316 -12.29 1.05 -21.71
C THR A 316 -11.75 -0.01 -22.66
N ALA A 317 -11.12 0.40 -23.76
CA ALA A 317 -10.49 -0.53 -24.70
C ALA A 317 -9.40 -1.40 -24.06
N GLY A 318 -8.64 -0.84 -23.09
CA GLY A 318 -7.67 -1.62 -22.32
C GLY A 318 -8.32 -2.71 -21.46
N LEU A 319 -9.49 -2.40 -20.88
CA LEU A 319 -10.26 -3.39 -20.09
C LEU A 319 -10.88 -4.46 -20.99
N ASP A 320 -11.43 -4.09 -22.15
CA ASP A 320 -11.92 -5.05 -23.14
C ASP A 320 -10.80 -5.97 -23.63
N GLY A 321 -9.60 -5.40 -23.87
CA GLY A 321 -8.40 -6.17 -24.23
C GLY A 321 -7.95 -7.13 -23.13
N ALA A 322 -8.02 -6.73 -21.87
CA ALA A 322 -7.74 -7.62 -20.74
C ALA A 322 -8.76 -8.76 -20.61
N ALA A 323 -10.04 -8.49 -20.87
CA ALA A 323 -11.09 -9.51 -20.90
C ALA A 323 -10.83 -10.51 -22.05
N ALA A 324 -10.48 -10.06 -23.23
CA ALA A 324 -10.14 -10.94 -24.36
C ALA A 324 -8.90 -11.81 -24.05
N THR A 325 -7.84 -11.22 -23.47
CA THR A 325 -6.65 -11.99 -23.04
C THR A 325 -7.00 -13.03 -21.98
N LEU A 326 -7.94 -12.74 -21.09
CA LEU A 326 -8.42 -13.69 -20.09
C LEU A 326 -9.15 -14.87 -20.74
N ASP A 327 -9.99 -14.62 -21.74
CA ASP A 327 -10.67 -15.68 -22.51
C ASP A 327 -9.66 -16.60 -23.22
N ASP A 328 -8.60 -16.00 -23.81
CA ASP A 328 -7.50 -16.76 -24.41
C ASP A 328 -6.75 -17.61 -23.36
N LEU A 329 -6.53 -17.10 -22.16
CA LEU A 329 -5.93 -17.84 -21.06
C LEU A 329 -6.81 -19.01 -20.61
N TYR A 330 -8.14 -18.85 -20.55
CA TYR A 330 -9.06 -19.94 -20.23
C TYR A 330 -9.06 -21.02 -21.33
N ALA A 331 -9.04 -20.59 -22.59
CA ALA A 331 -8.91 -21.51 -23.72
C ALA A 331 -7.56 -22.25 -23.70
N ALA A 332 -6.47 -21.55 -23.34
CA ALA A 332 -5.15 -22.14 -23.15
C ALA A 332 -5.12 -23.14 -22.00
N ALA A 333 -5.77 -22.84 -20.87
CA ALA A 333 -5.86 -23.71 -19.71
C ALA A 333 -6.63 -25.02 -19.98
N ALA A 334 -7.60 -24.99 -20.91
CA ALA A 334 -8.35 -26.14 -21.33
C ALA A 334 -7.58 -27.11 -22.24
N ARG A 335 -6.43 -26.69 -22.81
CA ARG A 335 -5.58 -27.55 -23.64
C ARG A 335 -4.95 -28.67 -22.81
N ALA A 336 -4.72 -29.83 -23.44
CA ALA A 336 -3.96 -30.91 -22.81
C ALA A 336 -2.52 -30.51 -22.55
N ASP A 337 -1.94 -31.01 -21.47
CA ASP A 337 -0.53 -30.77 -21.15
C ASP A 337 0.39 -31.35 -22.23
N ARG A 338 1.11 -30.49 -22.93
CA ARG A 338 2.10 -30.87 -23.95
C ARG A 338 3.44 -31.31 -23.36
N SER A 339 3.79 -30.81 -22.20
CA SER A 339 4.96 -31.17 -21.42
C SER A 339 4.53 -32.27 -20.44
N GLY A 340 5.14 -33.44 -20.51
CA GLY A 340 4.84 -34.62 -19.68
C GLY A 340 4.63 -34.35 -18.19
N PRO A 341 4.46 -35.35 -17.34
CA PRO A 341 4.08 -35.19 -15.95
C PRO A 341 5.18 -34.54 -15.10
N GLY A 342 5.37 -33.24 -15.19
CA GLY A 342 6.50 -32.62 -14.49
C GLY A 342 6.54 -31.11 -14.37
N GLY A 343 5.48 -30.40 -14.59
CA GLY A 343 5.42 -29.00 -14.13
C GLY A 343 6.48 -28.03 -14.67
N ALA A 344 7.34 -28.40 -15.66
CA ALA A 344 8.39 -27.52 -16.16
C ALA A 344 7.89 -26.19 -16.70
N ALA A 345 6.76 -26.23 -17.44
CA ALA A 345 6.16 -25.02 -17.96
C ALA A 345 5.47 -24.16 -16.87
N SER A 346 4.84 -24.81 -15.87
CA SER A 346 4.33 -24.09 -14.68
C SER A 346 5.48 -23.47 -13.87
N ASP A 347 6.64 -24.13 -13.82
CA ASP A 347 7.82 -23.61 -13.19
C ASP A 347 8.42 -22.40 -13.95
N GLU A 348 8.27 -22.37 -15.27
CA GLU A 348 8.70 -21.23 -16.09
C GLU A 348 7.81 -20.02 -15.86
N VAL A 349 6.49 -20.20 -15.78
CA VAL A 349 5.55 -19.14 -15.35
C VAL A 349 5.90 -18.63 -13.96
N GLN A 350 6.16 -19.54 -13.00
CA GLN A 350 6.53 -19.14 -11.64
C GLN A 350 7.86 -18.37 -11.60
N ARG A 351 8.83 -18.72 -12.44
CA ARG A 351 10.10 -17.96 -12.54
C ARG A 351 9.88 -16.56 -13.09
N ALA A 352 9.04 -16.38 -14.10
CA ALA A 352 8.69 -15.06 -14.62
C ALA A 352 8.02 -14.21 -13.54
N LEU A 353 7.07 -14.79 -12.78
CA LEU A 353 6.42 -14.08 -11.67
C LEU A 353 7.38 -13.74 -10.50
N LEU A 354 8.42 -14.54 -10.27
CA LEU A 354 9.44 -14.25 -9.26
C LEU A 354 10.47 -13.22 -9.73
N ASP A 355 10.58 -12.99 -11.03
CA ASP A 355 11.46 -11.99 -11.62
C ASP A 355 10.71 -10.69 -11.84
N ASP A 356 10.76 -9.82 -10.86
CA ASP A 356 10.15 -8.49 -10.84
C ASP A 356 8.63 -8.48 -11.07
N LEU A 357 7.94 -9.58 -10.71
CA LEU A 357 6.51 -9.77 -10.97
C LEU A 357 6.18 -9.59 -12.47
N ASP A 358 7.00 -10.15 -13.37
CA ASP A 358 6.81 -10.03 -14.81
C ASP A 358 5.59 -10.83 -15.28
N VAL A 359 4.41 -10.26 -15.01
CA VAL A 359 3.12 -10.81 -15.42
C VAL A 359 2.98 -10.86 -16.94
N PRO A 360 3.41 -9.84 -17.73
CA PRO A 360 3.40 -9.92 -19.19
C PRO A 360 4.12 -11.18 -19.71
N ARG A 361 5.33 -11.45 -19.24
CA ARG A 361 6.08 -12.64 -19.65
C ARG A 361 5.41 -13.93 -19.20
N ALA A 362 4.86 -13.95 -17.99
CA ALA A 362 4.13 -15.10 -17.48
C ALA A 362 2.87 -15.42 -18.32
N VAL A 363 2.15 -14.39 -18.79
CA VAL A 363 0.99 -14.51 -19.70
C VAL A 363 1.43 -15.08 -21.07
N GLU A 364 2.51 -14.57 -21.66
CA GLU A 364 3.06 -15.09 -22.92
C GLU A 364 3.36 -16.59 -22.81
N ILE A 365 4.12 -16.99 -21.78
CA ILE A 365 4.45 -18.41 -21.55
C ILE A 365 3.18 -19.24 -21.39
N ALA A 366 2.19 -18.76 -20.64
CA ALA A 366 0.94 -19.44 -20.40
C ALA A 366 0.11 -19.63 -21.68
N LEU A 367 0.04 -18.61 -22.55
CA LEU A 367 -0.65 -18.66 -23.82
C LEU A 367 0.03 -19.59 -24.84
N GLU A 368 1.35 -19.53 -24.94
CA GLU A 368 2.14 -20.37 -25.85
C GLU A 368 2.04 -21.86 -25.45
N THR A 369 2.26 -22.16 -24.18
CA THR A 369 2.35 -23.54 -23.69
C THR A 369 0.96 -24.14 -23.45
N GLY A 370 0.05 -23.39 -22.81
CA GLY A 370 -1.28 -23.85 -22.38
C GLY A 370 -1.24 -24.85 -21.24
N GLY A 371 -2.34 -25.60 -21.09
CA GLY A 371 -2.42 -26.67 -20.10
C GLY A 371 -2.08 -26.23 -18.69
N GLY A 372 -1.15 -26.95 -18.04
CA GLY A 372 -0.71 -26.68 -16.67
C GLY A 372 -0.10 -25.31 -16.45
N ALA A 373 0.62 -24.74 -17.43
CA ALA A 373 1.20 -23.41 -17.33
C ALA A 373 0.10 -22.34 -17.20
N ALA A 374 -0.92 -22.39 -18.06
CA ALA A 374 -2.03 -21.45 -18.01
C ALA A 374 -2.86 -21.62 -16.71
N ARG A 375 -3.14 -22.86 -16.30
CA ARG A 375 -3.84 -23.13 -15.03
C ARG A 375 -3.05 -22.60 -13.83
N HIS A 376 -1.72 -22.76 -13.82
CA HIS A 376 -0.87 -22.23 -12.76
C HIS A 376 -0.93 -20.70 -12.67
N LEU A 377 -0.82 -20.00 -13.80
CA LEU A 377 -0.95 -18.54 -13.85
C LEU A 377 -2.30 -18.07 -13.32
N LEU A 378 -3.39 -18.68 -13.80
CA LEU A 378 -4.76 -18.34 -13.37
C LEU A 378 -4.95 -18.54 -11.87
N ASP A 379 -4.41 -19.62 -11.29
CA ASP A 379 -4.49 -19.89 -9.85
C ASP A 379 -3.66 -18.91 -9.04
N VAL A 380 -2.38 -18.70 -9.40
CA VAL A 380 -1.48 -17.81 -8.66
C VAL A 380 -1.99 -16.37 -8.65
N LEU A 381 -2.45 -15.85 -9.79
CA LEU A 381 -2.94 -14.48 -9.88
C LEU A 381 -4.43 -14.32 -9.53
N ALA A 382 -5.12 -15.41 -9.12
CA ALA A 382 -6.54 -15.43 -8.83
C ALA A 382 -7.39 -14.89 -10.00
N LEU A 383 -7.17 -15.43 -11.17
CA LEU A 383 -7.88 -15.10 -12.41
C LEU A 383 -8.92 -16.18 -12.79
N GLY A 384 -9.13 -17.19 -11.95
CA GLY A 384 -10.05 -18.28 -12.16
C GLY A 384 -11.35 -18.15 -11.38
#